data_26a1a674439d2dd9d5ce1d1cc4dc9bf8
#
_entry.id   26a1a674439d2dd9d5ce1d1cc4dc9bf8
#
_cell.length_a   1.000
_cell.length_b   1.000
_cell.length_c   1.000
_cell.angle_alpha   90.00
_cell.angle_beta   90.00
_cell.angle_gamma   90.00
#
_symmetry.space_group_name_H-M   'P 1'
#
loop_
_entity.id
_entity.type
_entity.pdbx_description
1 polymer ?
#
loop_
_entity_poly.entity_id
_entity_poly.type
_entity_poly.pdbx_seq_one_letter_code
_entity_poly.pdbx_strand_id
1 'polypeptide(L)' 'MSVIIYQEEIELLEEEKAELQREVLFLRRKLKYYQQALEEER' A
#
# COMPACT_ATOMS: atom_id res chain seq x y z
N MET A 1 25.69 -20.16 -2.88
CA MET A 1 24.66 -20.82 -3.50
C MET A 1 23.35 -20.13 -3.40
N SER A 2 22.67 -20.29 -2.32
CA SER A 2 21.33 -19.77 -2.19
C SER A 2 21.25 -18.31 -1.80
N VAL A 3 22.35 -17.70 -1.45
CA VAL A 3 22.33 -16.31 -0.96
C VAL A 3 21.82 -15.35 -2.01
N ILE A 4 22.22 -15.54 -3.26
CA ILE A 4 21.80 -14.67 -4.33
C ILE A 4 20.29 -14.77 -4.57
N ILE A 5 19.77 -15.98 -4.51
CA ILE A 5 18.34 -16.20 -4.71
C ILE A 5 17.53 -15.56 -3.59
N TYR A 6 17.99 -15.67 -2.36
CA TYR A 6 17.32 -15.05 -1.22
C TYR A 6 17.30 -13.53 -1.33
N GLN A 7 18.39 -12.95 -1.82
CA GLN A 7 18.45 -11.51 -1.99
C GLN A 7 17.44 -11.03 -3.02
N GLU A 8 17.30 -11.78 -4.11
CA GLU A 8 16.33 -11.43 -5.14
C GLU A 8 14.90 -11.53 -4.61
N GLU A 9 14.62 -12.55 -3.83
CA GLU A 9 13.31 -12.70 -3.21
C GLU A 9 13.01 -11.58 -2.23
N ILE A 10 13.99 -11.19 -1.45
CA ILE A 10 13.83 -10.10 -0.49
C ILE A 10 13.54 -8.79 -1.22
N GLU A 11 14.28 -8.51 -2.30
CA GLU A 11 14.06 -7.32 -3.07
C GLU A 11 12.66 -7.27 -3.68
N LEU A 12 12.21 -8.41 -4.19
CA LEU A 12 10.88 -8.49 -4.77
C LEU A 12 9.81 -8.26 -3.71
N LEU A 13 9.97 -8.86 -2.54
CA LEU A 13 9.03 -8.68 -1.44
C LEU A 13 9.01 -7.24 -0.96
N GLU A 14 10.15 -6.59 -0.93
CA GLU A 14 10.22 -5.19 -0.54
C GLU A 14 9.50 -4.30 -1.54
N GLU A 15 9.62 -4.59 -2.82
CA GLU A 15 8.91 -3.85 -3.85
C GLU A 15 7.41 -4.04 -3.73
N GLU A 16 6.97 -5.27 -3.51
CA GLU A 16 5.55 -5.54 -3.31
C GLU A 16 5.01 -4.83 -2.09
N LYS A 17 5.79 -4.82 -1.02
CA LYS A 17 5.39 -4.14 0.21
C LYS A 17 5.22 -2.65 -0.03
N ALA A 18 6.15 -2.06 -0.76
CA ALA A 18 6.08 -0.63 -1.06
C ALA A 18 4.85 -0.30 -1.89
N GLU A 19 4.54 -1.14 -2.87
CA GLU A 19 3.35 -0.95 -3.69
C GLU A 19 2.08 -1.05 -2.86
N LEU A 20 2.01 -2.03 -1.99
CA LEU A 20 0.85 -2.20 -1.12
C LEU A 20 0.69 -1.02 -0.17
N GLN A 21 1.78 -0.50 0.35
CA GLN A 21 1.73 0.66 1.23
C GLN A 21 1.19 1.89 0.49
N ARG A 22 1.57 2.06 -0.76
CA ARG A 22 1.05 3.16 -1.57
C ARG A 22 -0.45 2.99 -1.80
N GLU A 23 -0.89 1.77 -2.09
CA GLU A 23 -2.31 1.51 -2.28
C GLU A 23 -3.10 1.77 -1.01
N VAL A 24 -2.57 1.36 0.13
CA VAL A 24 -3.22 1.60 1.41
C VAL A 24 -3.38 3.09 1.66
N LEU A 25 -2.34 3.87 1.41
CA LEU A 25 -2.41 5.32 1.58
C LEU A 25 -3.45 5.94 0.66
N PHE A 26 -3.49 5.49 -0.58
CA PHE A 26 -4.46 6.00 -1.55
C PHE A 26 -5.89 5.69 -1.11
N LEU A 27 -6.11 4.46 -0.68
CA LEU A 27 -7.44 4.05 -0.23
C LEU A 27 -7.87 4.77 1.04
N ARG A 28 -6.95 5.04 1.93
CA ARG A 28 -7.27 5.79 3.15
C ARG A 28 -7.70 7.21 2.83
N ARG A 29 -7.04 7.84 1.84
CA ARG A 29 -7.42 9.18 1.42
C ARG A 29 -8.81 9.18 0.80
N LYS A 30 -9.11 8.19 -0.02
CA LYS A 30 -10.43 8.07 -0.61
C LYS A 30 -11.50 7.86 0.46
N LEU A 31 -11.22 7.00 1.39
CA LEU A 31 -12.16 6.71 2.47
C LEU A 31 -12.46 7.97 3.28
N LYS A 32 -11.43 8.71 3.60
CA LYS A 32 -11.60 9.95 4.34
C LYS A 32 -12.43 10.94 3.56
N TYR A 33 -12.20 11.04 2.27
CA TYR A 33 -12.96 11.93 1.40
C TYR A 33 -14.44 11.56 1.40
N TYR A 34 -14.75 10.28 1.27
CA TYR A 34 -16.13 9.83 1.27
C TYR A 34 -16.80 10.04 2.63
N GLN A 35 -16.08 9.83 3.70
CA GLN A 35 -16.62 10.04 5.03
C GLN A 35 -16.98 11.51 5.23
N GLN A 36 -16.13 12.41 4.79
CA GLN A 36 -16.41 13.83 4.90
C GLN A 36 -17.61 14.24 4.06
N ALA A 37 -17.72 13.67 2.86
CA ALA A 37 -18.85 13.95 2.00
C ALA A 37 -20.16 13.51 2.64
N LEU A 38 -20.16 12.33 3.26
CA LEU A 38 -21.34 11.83 3.94
C LEU A 38 -21.73 12.71 5.13
N GLU A 39 -20.75 13.17 5.87
CA GLU A 39 -21.01 14.06 7.00
C GLU A 39 -21.60 15.39 6.56
N GLU A 40 -21.14 15.89 5.44
CA GLU A 40 -21.66 17.16 4.92
C GLU A 40 -23.10 17.03 4.45
N GLU A 41 -23.49 15.86 3.99
CA GLU A 41 -24.86 15.66 3.54
C GLU A 41 -25.86 15.55 4.68
N ARG A 42 -25.39 15.31 5.87
CA ARG A 42 -26.26 15.29 7.03
C ARG A 42 -26.62 16.70 7.46
#